data_fde7729c585828dcfd6c25f864f9b904
#
_entry.id   fde7729c585828dcfd6c25f864f9b904
#
_cell.length_a   1.000
_cell.length_b   1.000
_cell.length_c   1.000
_cell.angle_alpha   90.00
_cell.angle_beta   90.00
_cell.angle_gamma   90.00
#
_symmetry.space_group_name_H-M   'P 1'
#
loop_
_entity.id
_entity.type
_entity.pdbx_description
1 polymer ?
#
loop_
_entity_poly.entity_id
_entity_poly.type
_entity_poly.pdbx_seq_one_letter_code
_entity_poly.pdbx_strand_id
1 'polypeptide(L)'
;MTGSSKPVLLATVFTDYICPFCYVGDVRLDRLREHFDLKINWCFVEIHPETPVEGMPVSSLGYDAARWQQMMDNLATMAREDGISFRPHDFTANSHKSLLLAEAARQADTEAFYRLHRRLFEAFFTEGLNIGDEAVLRDIAQQAGVADDVISSAFSDERFEQRLKEYQAAAHQLEVTATPTVFFSQKNRLNGALPYEAFLKAARAGAEEQQASNQ
;
A
#
# COMPACT_ATOMS: atom_id res chain seq x y z
N MET A 1 32.03 -18.99 -7.81
CA MET A 1 31.52 -17.97 -6.88
C MET A 1 30.07 -18.31 -6.61
N THR A 2 29.80 -18.98 -5.49
CA THR A 2 28.44 -19.30 -5.06
C THR A 2 27.80 -18.01 -4.58
N GLY A 3 26.98 -17.37 -5.44
CA GLY A 3 26.18 -16.25 -5.03
C GLY A 3 25.24 -16.72 -3.93
N SER A 4 25.45 -16.26 -2.70
CA SER A 4 24.53 -16.49 -1.60
C SER A 4 23.18 -15.88 -2.00
N SER A 5 22.18 -16.72 -2.24
CA SER A 5 20.82 -16.25 -2.48
C SER A 5 20.34 -15.50 -1.24
N LYS A 6 19.71 -14.32 -1.44
CA LYS A 6 19.13 -13.57 -0.34
C LYS A 6 18.14 -14.44 0.43
N PRO A 7 18.10 -14.33 1.77
CA PRO A 7 17.10 -15.07 2.54
C PRO A 7 15.69 -14.64 2.16
N VAL A 8 14.78 -15.61 2.07
CA VAL A 8 13.35 -15.34 1.82
C VAL A 8 12.75 -14.67 3.05
N LEU A 9 11.97 -13.63 2.83
CA LEU A 9 11.21 -12.94 3.86
C LEU A 9 9.76 -12.78 3.41
N LEU A 10 8.84 -13.30 4.19
CA LEU A 10 7.41 -13.12 3.99
C LEU A 10 6.92 -11.92 4.80
N ALA A 11 6.13 -11.06 4.18
CA ALA A 11 5.49 -9.94 4.84
C ALA A 11 4.00 -9.90 4.51
N THR A 12 3.15 -9.51 5.48
CA THR A 12 1.75 -9.15 5.21
C THR A 12 1.59 -7.67 5.48
N VAL A 13 1.01 -6.94 4.52
CA VAL A 13 0.91 -5.48 4.53
C VAL A 13 -0.52 -5.04 4.35
N PHE A 14 -1.06 -4.32 5.34
CA PHE A 14 -2.34 -3.63 5.24
C PHE A 14 -2.10 -2.21 4.76
N THR A 15 -2.74 -1.82 3.64
CA THR A 15 -2.42 -0.59 2.92
C THR A 15 -3.63 -0.01 2.19
N ASP A 16 -3.57 1.30 1.91
CA ASP A 16 -4.54 2.02 1.07
C ASP A 16 -3.79 3.04 0.20
N TYR A 17 -4.19 3.21 -1.05
CA TYR A 17 -3.56 4.13 -2.00
C TYR A 17 -3.81 5.62 -1.70
N ILE A 18 -4.80 5.95 -0.87
CA ILE A 18 -5.02 7.34 -0.40
C ILE A 18 -4.30 7.67 0.91
N CYS A 19 -3.59 6.70 1.49
CA CYS A 19 -2.81 6.92 2.71
C CYS A 19 -1.38 7.35 2.36
N PRO A 20 -0.95 8.58 2.65
CA PRO A 20 0.39 9.05 2.29
C PRO A 20 1.51 8.30 3.04
N PHE A 21 1.22 7.84 4.26
CA PHE A 21 2.14 7.00 5.02
C PHE A 21 2.30 5.60 4.42
N CYS A 22 1.28 5.11 3.68
CA CYS A 22 1.40 3.85 2.93
C CYS A 22 2.38 3.99 1.77
N TYR A 23 2.39 5.13 1.06
CA TYR A 23 3.38 5.39 0.02
C TYR A 23 4.80 5.40 0.56
N VAL A 24 5.05 6.10 1.69
CA VAL A 24 6.35 6.06 2.37
C VAL A 24 6.71 4.63 2.80
N GLY A 25 5.75 3.91 3.38
CA GLY A 25 5.93 2.51 3.81
C GLY A 25 6.29 1.58 2.66
N ASP A 26 5.66 1.76 1.49
CA ASP A 26 5.95 0.98 0.28
C ASP A 26 7.39 1.19 -0.21
N VAL A 27 7.84 2.43 -0.30
CA VAL A 27 9.23 2.76 -0.67
C VAL A 27 10.23 2.12 0.31
N ARG A 28 9.95 2.15 1.62
CA ARG A 28 10.81 1.52 2.64
C ARG A 28 10.78 0.00 2.57
N LEU A 29 9.64 -0.61 2.25
CA LEU A 29 9.53 -2.05 2.01
C LEU A 29 10.32 -2.48 0.77
N ASP A 30 10.24 -1.71 -0.32
CA ASP A 30 10.97 -2.05 -1.55
C ASP A 30 12.50 -2.04 -1.33
N ARG A 31 13.02 -1.14 -0.51
CA ARG A 31 14.44 -1.12 -0.10
C ARG A 31 14.88 -2.39 0.63
N LEU A 32 13.98 -3.11 1.31
CA LEU A 32 14.33 -4.40 1.95
C LEU A 32 14.74 -5.47 0.93
N ARG A 33 14.36 -5.33 -0.34
CA ARG A 33 14.80 -6.20 -1.43
C ARG A 33 16.30 -6.18 -1.67
N GLU A 34 17.00 -5.17 -1.15
CA GLU A 34 18.48 -5.16 -1.13
C GLU A 34 19.04 -6.28 -0.26
N HIS A 35 18.32 -6.68 0.80
CA HIS A 35 18.75 -7.65 1.80
C HIS A 35 18.03 -9.00 1.72
N PHE A 36 16.80 -9.02 1.23
CA PHE A 36 15.90 -10.17 1.25
C PHE A 36 15.30 -10.48 -0.13
N ASP A 37 14.97 -11.76 -0.38
CA ASP A 37 13.96 -12.13 -1.37
C ASP A 37 12.58 -11.92 -0.73
N LEU A 38 12.09 -10.67 -0.82
CA LEU A 38 10.88 -10.22 -0.14
C LEU A 38 9.62 -10.63 -0.93
N LYS A 39 8.76 -11.40 -0.27
CA LYS A 39 7.43 -11.79 -0.77
C LYS A 39 6.36 -11.10 0.08
N ILE A 40 5.51 -10.33 -0.55
CA ILE A 40 4.49 -9.53 0.15
C ILE A 40 3.09 -10.06 -0.15
N ASN A 41 2.35 -10.36 0.92
CA ASN A 41 0.91 -10.54 0.88
C ASN A 41 0.26 -9.18 1.13
N TRP A 42 -0.23 -8.55 0.06
CA TRP A 42 -0.92 -7.28 0.13
C TRP A 42 -2.37 -7.47 0.58
N CYS A 43 -2.77 -6.75 1.61
CA CYS A 43 -4.12 -6.69 2.15
C CYS A 43 -4.63 -5.25 1.99
N PHE A 44 -5.47 -5.03 0.99
CA PHE A 44 -6.03 -3.72 0.68
C PHE A 44 -7.21 -3.41 1.61
N VAL A 45 -7.16 -2.27 2.30
CA VAL A 45 -8.19 -1.83 3.24
C VAL A 45 -8.55 -0.38 2.99
N GLU A 46 -9.84 -0.08 2.94
CA GLU A 46 -10.32 1.29 2.77
C GLU A 46 -10.26 2.04 4.10
N ILE A 47 -9.51 3.15 4.15
CA ILE A 47 -9.40 3.99 5.36
C ILE A 47 -10.49 5.07 5.41
N HIS A 48 -11.10 5.42 4.27
CA HIS A 48 -12.18 6.40 4.14
C HIS A 48 -13.25 5.92 3.16
N PRO A 49 -13.97 4.82 3.47
CA PRO A 49 -14.98 4.24 2.57
C PRO A 49 -16.17 5.17 2.31
N GLU A 50 -16.39 6.19 3.17
CA GLU A 50 -17.43 7.20 3.04
C GLU A 50 -17.15 8.27 1.97
N THR A 51 -15.92 8.32 1.43
CA THR A 51 -15.52 9.31 0.43
C THR A 51 -16.32 9.09 -0.88
N PRO A 52 -16.98 10.13 -1.44
CA PRO A 52 -17.64 10.02 -2.73
C PRO A 52 -16.67 9.69 -3.86
N VAL A 53 -17.17 9.12 -4.97
CA VAL A 53 -16.34 8.78 -6.14
C VAL A 53 -15.65 10.00 -6.74
N GLU A 54 -16.30 11.16 -6.66
CA GLU A 54 -15.76 12.45 -7.12
C GLU A 54 -14.64 12.96 -6.20
N GLY A 55 -14.46 12.32 -5.05
CA GLY A 55 -13.57 12.80 -3.98
C GLY A 55 -14.24 13.85 -3.10
N MET A 56 -13.53 14.30 -2.09
CA MET A 56 -13.98 15.39 -1.21
C MET A 56 -12.77 16.16 -0.66
N PRO A 57 -12.97 17.40 -0.16
CA PRO A 57 -11.90 18.13 0.49
C PRO A 57 -11.33 17.38 1.69
N VAL A 58 -10.01 17.37 1.86
CA VAL A 58 -9.32 16.76 3.00
C VAL A 58 -9.82 17.36 4.33
N SER A 59 -10.18 18.63 4.35
CA SER A 59 -10.78 19.30 5.51
C SER A 59 -12.08 18.68 6.00
N SER A 60 -12.79 17.93 5.13
CA SER A 60 -14.02 17.21 5.48
C SER A 60 -13.78 15.91 6.25
N LEU A 61 -12.53 15.44 6.35
CA LEU A 61 -12.16 14.22 7.09
C LEU A 61 -12.24 14.40 8.62
N GLY A 62 -12.45 15.62 9.12
CA GLY A 62 -12.68 15.90 10.54
C GLY A 62 -11.44 15.77 11.43
N TYR A 63 -10.24 15.79 10.86
CA TYR A 63 -9.01 15.81 11.67
C TYR A 63 -8.87 17.11 12.45
N ASP A 64 -8.43 17.00 13.70
CA ASP A 64 -8.00 18.18 14.48
C ASP A 64 -6.85 18.88 13.76
N ALA A 65 -6.93 20.22 13.65
CA ALA A 65 -5.99 21.01 12.84
C ALA A 65 -4.54 20.89 13.32
N ALA A 66 -4.31 20.88 14.65
CA ALA A 66 -2.96 20.78 15.20
C ALA A 66 -2.38 19.37 14.96
N ARG A 67 -3.19 18.35 15.14
CA ARG A 67 -2.82 16.96 14.85
C ARG A 67 -2.53 16.76 13.36
N TRP A 68 -3.35 17.35 12.48
CA TRP A 68 -3.15 17.31 11.03
C TRP A 68 -1.82 17.94 10.65
N GLN A 69 -1.53 19.16 11.16
CA GLN A 69 -0.26 19.85 10.89
C GLN A 69 0.93 18.99 11.33
N GLN A 70 0.90 18.42 12.52
CA GLN A 70 1.97 17.54 12.99
C GLN A 70 2.16 16.32 12.11
N MET A 71 1.06 15.71 11.63
CA MET A 71 1.11 14.59 10.70
C MET A 71 1.79 14.98 9.37
N MET A 72 1.44 16.15 8.83
CA MET A 72 2.01 16.65 7.57
C MET A 72 3.49 17.03 7.72
N ASP A 73 3.90 17.61 8.83
CA ASP A 73 5.32 17.91 9.12
C ASP A 73 6.16 16.63 9.21
N ASN A 74 5.64 15.61 9.86
CA ASN A 74 6.26 14.29 9.93
C ASN A 74 6.35 13.64 8.54
N LEU A 75 5.26 13.67 7.76
CA LEU A 75 5.21 13.16 6.40
C LEU A 75 6.25 13.86 5.50
N ALA A 76 6.33 15.20 5.55
CA ALA A 76 7.28 15.97 4.78
C ALA A 76 8.75 15.62 5.12
N THR A 77 9.01 15.29 6.37
CA THR A 77 10.35 14.83 6.81
C THR A 77 10.65 13.44 6.22
N MET A 78 9.73 12.48 6.35
CA MET A 78 9.87 11.14 5.80
C MET A 78 10.02 11.16 4.27
N ALA A 79 9.22 11.97 3.59
CA ALA A 79 9.28 12.11 2.14
C ALA A 79 10.66 12.57 1.65
N ARG A 80 11.27 13.55 2.34
CA ARG A 80 12.63 14.02 2.03
C ARG A 80 13.68 12.93 2.23
N GLU A 81 13.55 12.14 3.30
CA GLU A 81 14.46 11.02 3.59
C GLU A 81 14.42 9.95 2.50
N ASP A 82 13.23 9.68 1.96
CA ASP A 82 12.99 8.59 0.99
C ASP A 82 12.93 9.09 -0.48
N GLY A 83 13.17 10.40 -0.73
CA GLY A 83 13.16 10.98 -2.07
C GLY A 83 11.77 11.02 -2.73
N ILE A 84 10.70 11.02 -1.92
CA ILE A 84 9.33 11.08 -2.39
C ILE A 84 8.90 12.54 -2.58
N SER A 85 8.29 12.85 -3.71
CA SER A 85 7.70 14.16 -3.98
C SER A 85 6.19 14.09 -3.82
N PHE A 86 5.67 14.79 -2.82
CA PHE A 86 4.22 14.99 -2.66
C PHE A 86 3.81 16.32 -3.31
N ARG A 87 2.83 16.25 -4.22
CA ARG A 87 2.15 17.45 -4.69
C ARG A 87 1.17 17.90 -3.60
N PRO A 88 1.18 19.18 -3.19
CA PRO A 88 0.12 19.69 -2.34
C PRO A 88 -1.24 19.52 -3.04
N HIS A 89 -2.15 18.83 -2.41
CA HIS A 89 -3.54 18.71 -2.83
C HIS A 89 -4.45 18.76 -1.60
N ASP A 90 -5.61 19.30 -1.79
CA ASP A 90 -6.60 19.55 -0.74
C ASP A 90 -7.79 18.59 -0.81
N PHE A 91 -7.72 17.56 -1.66
CA PHE A 91 -8.77 16.56 -1.82
C PHE A 91 -8.30 15.15 -1.45
N THR A 92 -9.25 14.30 -1.01
CA THR A 92 -9.08 12.85 -0.91
C THR A 92 -9.98 12.14 -1.90
N ALA A 93 -9.51 11.04 -2.48
CA ALA A 93 -10.27 10.20 -3.41
C ALA A 93 -10.98 9.06 -2.68
N ASN A 94 -11.99 8.47 -3.32
CA ASN A 94 -12.47 7.15 -2.97
C ASN A 94 -11.51 6.09 -3.51
N SER A 95 -10.89 5.30 -2.64
CA SER A 95 -9.89 4.31 -3.06
C SER A 95 -10.48 2.98 -3.53
N HIS A 96 -11.77 2.73 -3.32
CA HIS A 96 -12.40 1.43 -3.54
C HIS A 96 -12.04 0.79 -4.89
N LYS A 97 -12.29 1.49 -5.99
CA LYS A 97 -12.00 0.97 -7.34
C LYS A 97 -10.49 0.75 -7.57
N SER A 98 -9.63 1.60 -7.02
CA SER A 98 -8.17 1.41 -7.14
C SER A 98 -7.69 0.17 -6.40
N LEU A 99 -8.31 -0.18 -5.26
CA LEU A 99 -8.01 -1.40 -4.51
C LEU A 99 -8.51 -2.66 -5.25
N LEU A 100 -9.72 -2.62 -5.85
CA LEU A 100 -10.22 -3.71 -6.70
C LEU A 100 -9.30 -3.97 -7.90
N LEU A 101 -8.89 -2.90 -8.57
CA LEU A 101 -7.97 -2.98 -9.72
C LEU A 101 -6.62 -3.58 -9.35
N ALA A 102 -6.06 -3.15 -8.23
CA ALA A 102 -4.80 -3.69 -7.72
C ALA A 102 -4.91 -5.18 -7.37
N GLU A 103 -6.03 -5.59 -6.73
CA GLU A 103 -6.27 -6.99 -6.39
C GLU A 103 -6.41 -7.86 -7.65
N ALA A 104 -7.13 -7.39 -8.67
CA ALA A 104 -7.28 -8.08 -9.95
C ALA A 104 -5.92 -8.24 -10.67
N ALA A 105 -5.16 -7.15 -10.77
CA ALA A 105 -3.84 -7.17 -11.39
C ALA A 105 -2.88 -8.12 -10.65
N ARG A 106 -2.88 -8.11 -9.31
CA ARG A 106 -2.05 -8.98 -8.47
C ARG A 106 -2.31 -10.46 -8.70
N GLN A 107 -3.57 -10.83 -8.94
CA GLN A 107 -3.95 -12.22 -9.21
C GLN A 107 -3.59 -12.66 -10.63
N ALA A 108 -3.54 -11.71 -11.58
CA ALA A 108 -3.31 -12.01 -13.00
C ALA A 108 -1.82 -12.01 -13.38
N ASP A 109 -1.08 -10.97 -13.00
CA ASP A 109 0.33 -10.79 -13.37
C ASP A 109 1.06 -9.99 -12.27
N THR A 110 2.02 -10.63 -11.62
CA THR A 110 2.80 -10.04 -10.52
C THR A 110 3.63 -8.83 -10.98
N GLU A 111 4.21 -8.85 -12.17
CA GLU A 111 5.05 -7.74 -12.66
C GLU A 111 4.19 -6.53 -13.04
N ALA A 112 3.08 -6.76 -13.76
CA ALA A 112 2.12 -5.71 -14.08
C ALA A 112 1.53 -5.11 -12.80
N PHE A 113 1.22 -5.95 -11.80
CA PHE A 113 0.77 -5.50 -10.50
C PHE A 113 1.76 -4.54 -9.83
N TYR A 114 3.06 -4.87 -9.74
CA TYR A 114 4.03 -3.98 -9.08
C TYR A 114 4.23 -2.66 -9.84
N ARG A 115 4.12 -2.67 -11.17
CA ARG A 115 4.10 -1.43 -11.96
C ARG A 115 2.87 -0.60 -11.67
N LEU A 116 1.68 -1.21 -11.66
CA LEU A 116 0.42 -0.56 -11.32
C LEU A 116 0.42 -0.01 -9.89
N HIS A 117 0.86 -0.82 -8.93
CA HIS A 117 0.92 -0.47 -7.51
C HIS A 117 1.71 0.83 -7.27
N ARG A 118 2.89 0.94 -7.88
CA ARG A 118 3.70 2.16 -7.82
C ARG A 118 3.00 3.34 -8.51
N ARG A 119 2.44 3.10 -9.69
CA ARG A 119 1.75 4.14 -10.46
C ARG A 119 0.51 4.69 -9.75
N LEU A 120 -0.24 3.90 -9.01
CA LEU A 120 -1.39 4.36 -8.24
C LEU A 120 -0.99 5.36 -7.15
N PHE A 121 0.09 5.10 -6.41
CA PHE A 121 0.62 6.06 -5.43
C PHE A 121 1.13 7.35 -6.11
N GLU A 122 1.91 7.22 -7.19
CA GLU A 122 2.43 8.36 -7.95
C GLU A 122 1.30 9.21 -8.54
N ALA A 123 0.30 8.57 -9.16
CA ALA A 123 -0.84 9.24 -9.76
C ALA A 123 -1.61 10.08 -8.74
N PHE A 124 -1.87 9.54 -7.57
CA PHE A 124 -2.59 10.26 -6.52
C PHE A 124 -1.71 11.33 -5.86
N PHE A 125 -0.54 10.97 -5.35
CA PHE A 125 0.26 11.86 -4.51
C PHE A 125 1.19 12.81 -5.25
N THR A 126 1.65 12.44 -6.44
CA THR A 126 2.61 13.25 -7.22
C THR A 126 1.91 13.98 -8.35
N GLU A 127 0.95 13.36 -9.03
CA GLU A 127 0.25 13.95 -10.17
C GLU A 127 -1.07 14.61 -9.78
N GLY A 128 -1.67 14.21 -8.64
CA GLY A 128 -2.94 14.73 -8.13
C GLY A 128 -4.16 14.24 -8.90
N LEU A 129 -4.06 13.02 -9.47
CA LEU A 129 -5.17 12.41 -10.21
C LEU A 129 -6.19 11.79 -9.25
N ASN A 130 -7.47 11.83 -9.62
CA ASN A 130 -8.51 11.15 -8.86
C ASN A 130 -8.52 9.64 -9.14
N ILE A 131 -7.92 8.84 -8.26
CA ILE A 131 -7.90 7.37 -8.35
C ILE A 131 -9.22 6.71 -7.96
N GLY A 132 -10.27 7.47 -7.71
CA GLY A 132 -11.67 7.01 -7.62
C GLY A 132 -12.37 6.97 -8.98
N ASP A 133 -11.85 7.71 -9.97
CA ASP A 133 -12.39 7.78 -11.32
C ASP A 133 -11.94 6.57 -12.15
N GLU A 134 -12.93 5.83 -12.67
CA GLU A 134 -12.66 4.61 -13.44
C GLU A 134 -11.90 4.88 -14.75
N ALA A 135 -12.17 6.01 -15.43
CA ALA A 135 -11.45 6.34 -16.66
C ALA A 135 -9.97 6.60 -16.37
N VAL A 136 -9.66 7.33 -15.29
CA VAL A 136 -8.30 7.56 -14.83
C VAL A 136 -7.61 6.23 -14.46
N LEU A 137 -8.32 5.34 -13.75
CA LEU A 137 -7.77 4.03 -13.37
C LEU A 137 -7.47 3.14 -14.58
N ARG A 138 -8.34 3.15 -15.60
CA ARG A 138 -8.11 2.40 -16.84
C ARG A 138 -6.85 2.86 -17.56
N ASP A 139 -6.66 4.18 -17.69
CA ASP A 139 -5.47 4.76 -18.31
C ASP A 139 -4.19 4.37 -17.53
N ILE A 140 -4.20 4.49 -16.21
CA ILE A 140 -3.07 4.09 -15.35
C ILE A 140 -2.74 2.61 -15.53
N ALA A 141 -3.76 1.75 -15.52
CA ALA A 141 -3.59 0.31 -15.64
C ALA A 141 -3.03 -0.11 -17.01
N GLN A 142 -3.52 0.49 -18.10
CA GLN A 142 -3.00 0.24 -19.45
C GLN A 142 -1.54 0.66 -19.57
N GLN A 143 -1.17 1.84 -19.03
CA GLN A 143 0.23 2.29 -18.97
C GLN A 143 1.12 1.35 -18.15
N ALA A 144 0.58 0.73 -17.09
CA ALA A 144 1.28 -0.27 -16.29
C ALA A 144 1.37 -1.64 -16.98
N GLY A 145 0.69 -1.84 -18.12
CA GLY A 145 0.69 -3.09 -18.87
C GLY A 145 -0.26 -4.15 -18.30
N VAL A 146 -1.31 -3.72 -17.59
CA VAL A 146 -2.39 -4.62 -17.15
C VAL A 146 -3.29 -4.91 -18.35
N ALA A 147 -3.64 -6.19 -18.57
CA ALA A 147 -4.47 -6.60 -19.68
C ALA A 147 -5.92 -6.05 -19.57
N ASP A 148 -6.54 -5.70 -20.70
CA ASP A 148 -7.85 -5.05 -20.74
C ASP A 148 -8.98 -5.91 -20.14
N ASP A 149 -8.90 -7.22 -20.24
CA ASP A 149 -9.83 -8.17 -19.64
C ASP A 149 -9.70 -8.18 -18.11
N VAL A 150 -8.47 -8.06 -17.56
CA VAL A 150 -8.20 -7.92 -16.13
C VAL A 150 -8.75 -6.59 -15.61
N ILE A 151 -8.53 -5.49 -16.33
CA ILE A 151 -9.06 -4.16 -15.97
C ILE A 151 -10.60 -4.20 -15.93
N SER A 152 -11.22 -4.84 -16.92
CA SER A 152 -12.67 -4.93 -17.00
C SER A 152 -13.26 -5.82 -15.91
N SER A 153 -12.60 -6.96 -15.60
CA SER A 153 -13.03 -7.87 -14.54
C SER A 153 -12.87 -7.25 -13.15
N ALA A 154 -11.88 -6.38 -12.95
CA ALA A 154 -11.65 -5.71 -11.68
C ALA A 154 -12.90 -4.99 -11.12
N PHE A 155 -13.72 -4.42 -12.02
CA PHE A 155 -14.90 -3.64 -11.65
C PHE A 155 -16.23 -4.39 -11.76
N SER A 156 -16.21 -5.66 -12.19
CA SER A 156 -17.43 -6.45 -12.43
C SER A 156 -17.45 -7.81 -11.76
N ASP A 157 -16.30 -8.33 -11.31
CA ASP A 157 -16.21 -9.63 -10.67
C ASP A 157 -16.32 -9.51 -9.16
N GLU A 158 -17.39 -10.03 -8.60
CA GLU A 158 -17.67 -9.98 -7.16
C GLU A 158 -16.58 -10.65 -6.29
N ARG A 159 -15.70 -11.48 -6.86
CA ARG A 159 -14.59 -12.11 -6.12
C ARG A 159 -13.64 -11.06 -5.55
N PHE A 160 -13.41 -9.95 -6.26
CA PHE A 160 -12.52 -8.91 -5.76
C PHE A 160 -13.16 -8.12 -4.63
N GLU A 161 -14.47 -7.83 -4.73
CA GLU A 161 -15.26 -7.25 -3.63
C GLU A 161 -15.21 -8.14 -2.38
N GLN A 162 -15.42 -9.44 -2.56
CA GLN A 162 -15.35 -10.38 -1.46
C GLN A 162 -13.96 -10.41 -0.82
N ARG A 163 -12.91 -10.32 -1.64
CA ARG A 163 -11.53 -10.27 -1.15
C ARG A 163 -11.24 -9.02 -0.32
N LEU A 164 -11.70 -7.84 -0.73
CA LEU A 164 -11.53 -6.62 0.08
C LEU A 164 -12.27 -6.75 1.42
N LYS A 165 -13.48 -7.32 1.44
CA LYS A 165 -14.21 -7.59 2.69
C LYS A 165 -13.44 -8.56 3.61
N GLU A 166 -12.79 -9.58 3.06
CA GLU A 166 -11.94 -10.51 3.81
C GLU A 166 -10.72 -9.79 4.42
N TYR A 167 -10.07 -8.89 3.68
CA TYR A 167 -8.97 -8.08 4.20
C TYR A 167 -9.43 -7.14 5.31
N GLN A 168 -10.58 -6.50 5.16
CA GLN A 168 -11.15 -5.65 6.20
C GLN A 168 -11.48 -6.45 7.47
N ALA A 169 -12.04 -7.65 7.34
CA ALA A 169 -12.30 -8.55 8.45
C ALA A 169 -11.01 -9.01 9.14
N ALA A 170 -9.98 -9.36 8.35
CA ALA A 170 -8.67 -9.74 8.86
C ALA A 170 -8.00 -8.58 9.60
N ALA A 171 -8.08 -7.35 9.05
CA ALA A 171 -7.57 -6.16 9.71
C ALA A 171 -8.21 -5.95 11.09
N HIS A 172 -9.53 -6.12 11.18
CA HIS A 172 -10.24 -6.03 12.46
C HIS A 172 -9.80 -7.13 13.45
N GLN A 173 -9.70 -8.39 13.00
CA GLN A 173 -9.27 -9.52 13.84
C GLN A 173 -7.83 -9.37 14.34
N LEU A 174 -6.96 -8.78 13.54
CA LEU A 174 -5.56 -8.54 13.87
C LEU A 174 -5.34 -7.19 14.56
N GLU A 175 -6.40 -6.49 14.93
CA GLU A 175 -6.35 -5.18 15.58
C GLU A 175 -5.46 -4.17 14.81
N VAL A 176 -5.62 -4.12 13.48
CA VAL A 176 -4.97 -3.13 12.63
C VAL A 176 -5.69 -1.79 12.81
N THR A 177 -5.08 -0.86 13.51
CA THR A 177 -5.66 0.46 13.84
C THR A 177 -5.07 1.61 13.03
N ALA A 178 -4.09 1.32 12.17
CA ALA A 178 -3.42 2.31 11.32
C ALA A 178 -2.89 1.65 10.05
N THR A 179 -2.73 2.44 8.98
CA THR A 179 -2.05 2.03 7.77
C THR A 179 -0.81 2.92 7.52
N PRO A 180 0.28 2.36 6.95
CA PRO A 180 0.48 0.94 6.72
C PRO A 180 0.65 0.16 8.04
N THR A 181 0.18 -1.09 8.10
CA THR A 181 0.61 -2.03 9.12
C THR A 181 1.32 -3.19 8.43
N VAL A 182 2.51 -3.52 8.88
CA VAL A 182 3.37 -4.55 8.30
C VAL A 182 3.64 -5.63 9.34
N PHE A 183 3.34 -6.87 9.00
CA PHE A 183 3.70 -8.05 9.78
C PHE A 183 4.81 -8.81 9.07
N PHE A 184 5.97 -8.93 9.69
CA PHE A 184 7.03 -9.87 9.26
C PHE A 184 6.94 -11.20 10.01
N SER A 185 6.24 -11.25 11.14
CA SER A 185 5.82 -12.42 11.88
C SER A 185 4.71 -12.00 12.86
N GLN A 186 4.17 -12.94 13.61
CA GLN A 186 3.17 -12.61 14.65
C GLN A 186 3.72 -11.64 15.71
N LYS A 187 5.03 -11.70 16.01
CA LYS A 187 5.67 -10.85 17.03
C LYS A 187 6.32 -9.60 16.46
N ASN A 188 6.63 -9.57 15.17
CA ASN A 188 7.31 -8.46 14.51
C ASN A 188 6.32 -7.70 13.63
N ARG A 189 5.61 -6.77 14.26
CA ARG A 189 4.62 -5.89 13.64
C ARG A 189 5.10 -4.45 13.69
N LEU A 190 4.95 -3.73 12.59
CA LEU A 190 5.14 -2.29 12.48
C LEU A 190 3.81 -1.62 12.20
N ASN A 191 3.50 -0.55 12.94
CA ASN A 191 2.33 0.29 12.72
C ASN A 191 2.78 1.66 12.21
N GLY A 192 2.32 2.05 11.02
CA GLY A 192 2.68 3.30 10.38
C GLY A 192 4.03 3.26 9.65
N ALA A 193 4.37 4.36 9.00
CA ALA A 193 5.62 4.57 8.29
C ALA A 193 6.75 4.93 9.28
N LEU A 194 7.32 3.92 9.93
CA LEU A 194 8.46 4.08 10.83
C LEU A 194 9.77 4.31 10.04
N PRO A 195 10.85 4.85 10.64
CA PRO A 195 12.16 4.98 9.98
C PRO A 195 12.64 3.66 9.37
N TYR A 196 13.39 3.73 8.26
CA TYR A 196 13.86 2.54 7.54
C TYR A 196 14.60 1.54 8.42
N GLU A 197 15.40 2.02 9.39
CA GLU A 197 16.11 1.15 10.34
C GLU A 197 15.14 0.29 11.17
N ALA A 198 13.95 0.78 11.49
CA ALA A 198 12.94 0.00 12.17
C ALA A 198 12.38 -1.12 11.27
N PHE A 199 12.15 -0.82 9.98
CA PHE A 199 11.77 -1.82 8.98
C PHE A 199 12.85 -2.90 8.86
N LEU A 200 14.11 -2.52 8.71
CA LEU A 200 15.22 -3.46 8.57
C LEU A 200 15.40 -4.33 9.82
N LYS A 201 15.28 -3.75 11.01
CA LYS A 201 15.35 -4.48 12.27
C LYS A 201 14.21 -5.51 12.40
N ALA A 202 12.98 -5.09 12.14
CA ALA A 202 11.83 -5.98 12.23
C ALA A 202 11.87 -7.07 11.14
N ALA A 203 12.33 -6.75 9.94
CA ALA A 203 12.52 -7.69 8.85
C ALA A 203 13.55 -8.79 9.20
N ARG A 204 14.68 -8.41 9.79
CA ARG A 204 15.70 -9.38 10.27
C ARG A 204 15.13 -10.33 11.31
N ALA A 205 14.48 -9.79 12.34
CA ALA A 205 13.85 -10.60 13.38
C ALA A 205 12.75 -11.52 12.82
N GLY A 206 11.93 -11.02 11.87
CA GLY A 206 10.91 -11.82 11.20
C GLY A 206 11.51 -12.95 10.35
N ALA A 207 12.61 -12.69 9.64
CA ALA A 207 13.30 -13.71 8.84
C ALA A 207 13.87 -14.84 9.72
N GLU A 208 14.46 -14.50 10.87
CA GLU A 208 14.96 -15.47 11.84
C GLU A 208 13.83 -16.36 12.39
N GLU A 209 12.69 -15.78 12.77
CA GLU A 209 11.53 -16.54 13.24
C GLU A 209 10.93 -17.46 12.15
N GLN A 210 10.82 -16.98 10.91
CA GLN A 210 10.34 -17.78 9.79
C GLN A 210 11.26 -18.97 9.48
N GLN A 211 12.59 -18.78 9.58
CA GLN A 211 13.55 -19.85 9.40
C GLN A 211 13.46 -20.91 10.52
N ALA A 212 13.32 -20.46 11.78
CA ALA A 212 13.16 -21.36 12.93
C ALA A 212 11.88 -22.19 12.88
N SER A 213 10.80 -21.66 12.29
CA SER A 213 9.52 -22.34 12.15
C SER A 213 9.49 -23.39 11.03
N ASN A 214 10.47 -23.36 10.12
CA ASN A 214 10.59 -24.28 8.97
C ASN A 214 11.60 -25.41 9.22
N GLN A 215 12.19 -25.50 10.41
CA GLN A 215 13.08 -26.57 10.87
C GLN A 215 12.34 -27.53 11.80
#